data_c09364f7ec1e4c462560747d71f6b86e
#
_entry.id   c09364f7ec1e4c462560747d71f6b86e
#
_cell.length_a   1.000
_cell.length_b   1.000
_cell.length_c   1.000
_cell.angle_alpha   90.00
_cell.angle_beta   90.00
_cell.angle_gamma   90.00
#
_symmetry.space_group_name_H-M   'P 1'
#
loop_
_entity.id
_entity.type
_entity.pdbx_description
1 polymer ?
#
loop_
_entity_poly.entity_id
_entity_poly.type
_entity_poly.pdbx_seq_one_letter_code
_entity_poly.pdbx_strand_id
1 'polypeptide(L)'
;MAADCATDTNAATAACAERLRRIDGILVEMYGPKPLTPHGDALGELVHIILTQNTSDANSDRTYAALRAAYPSWERLALAPPGDIADVIRMGGLADIKAARIADALCRIEADFGCMSLDALDAVEATDAFSYLTSLPGVGPKTAACVLLFALGRPVFPVDTHVHRVSNRLGLVATANPAATQALLMPAVPADIVYQLHMNMVTHGRRTCKARRPACSRCLLQSECDWACVRAQAVADGETDYAPPKGAGDDG
;
A
#
# COMPACT_ATOMS: atom_id res chain seq x y z
N MET A 1 -31.54 12.56 25.41
CA MET A 1 -31.31 11.28 24.70
C MET A 1 -30.32 11.51 23.56
N ALA A 2 -29.02 11.67 23.90
CA ALA A 2 -27.94 11.91 22.92
C ALA A 2 -26.64 11.16 23.33
N ALA A 3 -26.77 9.96 23.92
CA ALA A 3 -25.65 9.18 24.44
C ALA A 3 -25.39 7.84 23.72
N ASP A 4 -26.22 7.44 22.75
CA ASP A 4 -26.16 6.08 22.19
C ASP A 4 -25.41 5.96 20.82
N CYS A 5 -25.01 7.07 20.19
CA CYS A 5 -24.33 6.99 18.87
C CYS A 5 -22.80 6.80 18.95
N ALA A 6 -22.19 7.08 20.11
CA ALA A 6 -20.73 6.95 20.29
C ALA A 6 -20.30 5.53 20.71
N THR A 7 -21.19 4.75 21.32
CA THR A 7 -20.91 3.38 21.76
C THR A 7 -20.94 2.37 20.61
N ASP A 8 -21.82 2.55 19.62
CA ASP A 8 -21.92 1.65 18.46
C ASP A 8 -20.71 1.73 17.52
N THR A 9 -20.14 2.91 17.32
CA THR A 9 -18.92 3.08 16.49
C THR A 9 -17.69 2.42 17.13
N ASN A 10 -17.55 2.47 18.44
CA ASN A 10 -16.39 1.89 19.14
C ASN A 10 -16.47 0.36 19.16
N ALA A 11 -17.65 -0.22 19.34
CA ALA A 11 -17.88 -1.67 19.30
C ALA A 11 -17.66 -2.23 17.88
N ALA A 12 -18.10 -1.52 16.84
CA ALA A 12 -17.88 -1.90 15.44
C ALA A 12 -16.39 -1.86 15.07
N THR A 13 -15.65 -0.85 15.54
CA THR A 13 -14.19 -0.75 15.32
C THR A 13 -13.44 -1.86 16.03
N ALA A 14 -13.81 -2.20 17.26
CA ALA A 14 -13.21 -3.31 18.02
C ALA A 14 -13.47 -4.66 17.33
N ALA A 15 -14.68 -4.92 16.88
CA ALA A 15 -15.02 -6.15 16.14
C ALA A 15 -14.25 -6.26 14.82
N CYS A 16 -14.07 -5.15 14.11
CA CYS A 16 -13.25 -5.09 12.90
C CYS A 16 -11.78 -5.40 13.21
N ALA A 17 -11.22 -4.81 14.26
CA ALA A 17 -9.84 -5.06 14.69
C ALA A 17 -9.62 -6.55 15.08
N GLU A 18 -10.56 -7.18 15.76
CA GLU A 18 -10.49 -8.62 16.07
C GLU A 18 -10.56 -9.48 14.82
N ARG A 19 -11.43 -9.15 13.86
CA ARG A 19 -11.49 -9.86 12.58
C ARG A 19 -10.18 -9.73 11.80
N LEU A 20 -9.58 -8.54 11.78
CA LEU A 20 -8.28 -8.29 11.15
C LEU A 20 -7.16 -9.12 11.80
N ARG A 21 -7.16 -9.28 13.13
CA ARG A 21 -6.20 -10.14 13.83
C ARG A 21 -6.39 -11.62 13.49
N ARG A 22 -7.63 -12.11 13.39
CA ARG A 22 -7.87 -13.50 12.95
C ARG A 22 -7.39 -13.72 11.52
N ILE A 23 -7.68 -12.81 10.61
CA ILE A 23 -7.21 -12.85 9.22
C ILE A 23 -5.67 -12.82 9.17
N ASP A 24 -5.03 -11.95 9.95
CA ASP A 24 -3.56 -11.90 10.04
C ASP A 24 -2.98 -13.23 10.53
N GLY A 25 -3.54 -13.82 11.58
CA GLY A 25 -3.11 -15.12 12.10
C GLY A 25 -3.19 -16.24 11.04
N ILE A 26 -4.28 -16.29 10.26
CA ILE A 26 -4.43 -17.25 9.16
C ILE A 26 -3.42 -16.96 8.03
N LEU A 27 -3.18 -15.71 7.72
CA LEU A 27 -2.19 -15.33 6.71
C LEU A 27 -0.76 -15.66 7.15
N VAL A 28 -0.45 -15.54 8.44
CA VAL A 28 0.83 -15.96 9.01
C VAL A 28 1.00 -17.49 8.91
N GLU A 29 -0.05 -18.26 9.15
CA GLU A 29 -0.02 -19.72 8.93
C GLU A 29 0.29 -20.05 7.46
N MET A 30 -0.28 -19.30 6.52
CA MET A 30 -0.08 -19.54 5.07
C MET A 30 1.29 -19.08 4.55
N TYR A 31 1.84 -17.98 5.04
CA TYR A 31 2.98 -17.27 4.43
C TYR A 31 4.13 -16.97 5.38
N GLY A 32 3.98 -17.32 6.64
CA GLY A 32 4.95 -17.04 7.70
C GLY A 32 4.89 -15.61 8.24
N PRO A 33 5.53 -15.40 9.39
CA PRO A 33 5.63 -14.06 9.99
C PRO A 33 6.47 -13.13 9.12
N LYS A 34 6.17 -11.82 9.20
CA LYS A 34 6.88 -10.75 8.49
C LYS A 34 7.31 -9.70 9.50
N PRO A 35 8.53 -9.80 10.04
CA PRO A 35 9.04 -8.77 10.95
C PRO A 35 9.30 -7.47 10.19
N LEU A 36 8.90 -6.35 10.76
CA LEU A 36 9.27 -5.02 10.29
C LEU A 36 10.69 -4.69 10.77
N THR A 37 11.54 -4.26 9.85
CA THR A 37 12.82 -3.65 10.14
C THR A 37 12.89 -2.33 9.37
N PRO A 38 12.53 -1.20 9.99
CA PRO A 38 12.62 0.10 9.35
C PRO A 38 14.09 0.40 9.00
N HIS A 39 14.32 0.97 7.81
CA HIS A 39 15.68 1.26 7.35
C HIS A 39 16.11 2.72 7.56
N GLY A 40 15.20 3.59 7.99
CA GLY A 40 15.50 4.99 8.35
C GLY A 40 15.72 5.96 7.18
N ASP A 41 15.71 5.50 5.93
CA ASP A 41 15.89 6.36 4.75
C ASP A 41 14.53 6.69 4.12
N ALA A 42 13.78 7.62 4.71
CA ALA A 42 12.45 8.01 4.24
C ALA A 42 12.49 8.69 2.85
N LEU A 43 13.53 9.46 2.56
CA LEU A 43 13.68 10.11 1.26
C LEU A 43 14.04 9.12 0.17
N GLY A 44 14.95 8.19 0.46
CA GLY A 44 15.29 7.08 -0.44
C GLY A 44 14.09 6.19 -0.74
N GLU A 45 13.30 5.86 0.28
CA GLU A 45 12.08 5.08 0.11
C GLU A 45 11.05 5.81 -0.76
N LEU A 46 10.85 7.12 -0.55
CA LEU A 46 9.96 7.93 -1.38
C LEU A 46 10.36 7.86 -2.87
N VAL A 47 11.62 8.10 -3.17
CA VAL A 47 12.13 8.06 -4.55
C VAL A 47 12.01 6.63 -5.12
N HIS A 48 12.35 5.61 -4.34
CA HIS A 48 12.22 4.22 -4.76
C HIS A 48 10.77 3.86 -5.09
N ILE A 49 9.80 4.25 -4.24
CA ILE A 49 8.38 3.97 -4.49
C ILE A 49 7.87 4.72 -5.74
N ILE A 50 8.31 5.95 -6.00
CA ILE A 50 7.96 6.65 -7.26
C ILE A 50 8.45 5.82 -8.46
N LEU A 51 9.63 5.22 -8.37
CA LEU A 51 10.17 4.37 -9.45
C LEU A 51 9.41 3.04 -9.60
N THR A 52 8.78 2.52 -8.53
CA THR A 52 7.97 1.27 -8.61
C THR A 52 6.64 1.46 -9.34
N GLN A 53 6.16 2.68 -9.51
CA GLN A 53 4.87 2.95 -10.16
C GLN A 53 4.84 2.40 -11.59
N ASN A 54 3.88 1.51 -11.88
CA ASN A 54 3.73 0.84 -13.19
C ASN A 54 5.01 0.14 -13.68
N THR A 55 5.75 -0.48 -12.77
CA THR A 55 7.03 -1.16 -13.06
C THR A 55 7.10 -2.45 -12.21
N SER A 56 7.79 -3.49 -12.71
CA SER A 56 8.05 -4.68 -11.92
C SER A 56 9.10 -4.42 -10.83
N ASP A 57 9.00 -5.12 -9.69
CA ASP A 57 9.92 -4.95 -8.56
C ASP A 57 11.39 -5.05 -9.00
N ALA A 58 11.76 -6.06 -9.82
CA ALA A 58 13.13 -6.24 -10.32
C ALA A 58 13.64 -5.10 -11.22
N ASN A 59 12.73 -4.43 -11.96
CA ASN A 59 13.10 -3.29 -12.79
C ASN A 59 13.25 -2.03 -11.94
N SER A 60 12.37 -1.82 -10.95
CA SER A 60 12.47 -0.66 -10.06
C SER A 60 13.74 -0.68 -9.23
N ASP A 61 14.15 -1.85 -8.70
CA ASP A 61 15.39 -1.98 -7.94
C ASP A 61 16.63 -1.64 -8.79
N ARG A 62 16.67 -2.13 -10.03
CA ARG A 62 17.76 -1.80 -10.97
C ARG A 62 17.76 -0.33 -11.33
N THR A 63 16.58 0.25 -11.53
CA THR A 63 16.42 1.66 -11.87
C THR A 63 16.86 2.55 -10.71
N TYR A 64 16.48 2.20 -9.47
CA TYR A 64 16.91 2.90 -8.28
C TYR A 64 18.43 2.83 -8.09
N ALA A 65 19.01 1.64 -8.26
CA ALA A 65 20.47 1.48 -8.18
C ALA A 65 21.20 2.33 -9.23
N ALA A 66 20.72 2.38 -10.47
CA ALA A 66 21.27 3.23 -11.53
C ALA A 66 21.16 4.72 -11.19
N LEU A 67 19.99 5.16 -10.66
CA LEU A 67 19.79 6.53 -10.22
C LEU A 67 20.76 6.92 -9.11
N ARG A 68 20.95 6.09 -8.09
CA ARG A 68 21.87 6.33 -6.98
C ARG A 68 23.33 6.30 -7.40
N ALA A 69 23.70 5.49 -8.38
CA ALA A 69 25.04 5.49 -8.96
C ALA A 69 25.34 6.78 -9.74
N ALA A 70 24.38 7.29 -10.51
CA ALA A 70 24.50 8.54 -11.26
C ALA A 70 24.48 9.76 -10.33
N TYR A 71 23.65 9.73 -9.29
CA TYR A 71 23.44 10.81 -8.34
C TYR A 71 23.67 10.31 -6.90
N PRO A 72 24.92 10.30 -6.40
CA PRO A 72 25.26 9.79 -5.06
C PRO A 72 24.63 10.60 -3.91
N SER A 73 24.32 11.89 -4.11
CA SER A 73 23.63 12.72 -3.12
C SER A 73 22.31 13.25 -3.66
N TRP A 74 21.37 13.49 -2.75
CA TRP A 74 20.04 14.01 -3.07
C TRP A 74 20.10 15.44 -3.62
N GLU A 75 21.02 16.25 -3.14
CA GLU A 75 21.26 17.62 -3.60
C GLU A 75 21.68 17.62 -5.08
N ARG A 76 22.55 16.68 -5.49
CA ARG A 76 22.93 16.56 -6.91
C ARG A 76 21.76 16.12 -7.78
N LEU A 77 20.93 15.24 -7.27
CA LEU A 77 19.73 14.80 -7.99
C LEU A 77 18.72 15.94 -8.13
N ALA A 78 18.51 16.74 -7.08
CA ALA A 78 17.60 17.89 -7.11
C ALA A 78 18.02 18.98 -8.09
N LEU A 79 19.34 19.15 -8.28
CA LEU A 79 19.89 20.13 -9.24
C LEU A 79 19.96 19.63 -10.69
N ALA A 80 19.71 18.34 -10.92
CA ALA A 80 19.79 17.75 -12.24
C ALA A 80 18.55 18.13 -13.07
N PRO A 81 18.73 18.45 -14.36
CA PRO A 81 17.60 18.62 -15.26
C PRO A 81 16.74 17.36 -15.29
N PRO A 82 15.39 17.47 -15.28
CA PRO A 82 14.51 16.31 -15.35
C PRO A 82 14.78 15.38 -16.54
N GLY A 83 15.25 15.92 -17.68
CA GLY A 83 15.63 15.14 -18.85
C GLY A 83 16.81 14.20 -18.58
N ASP A 84 17.84 14.67 -17.86
CA ASP A 84 19.00 13.85 -17.49
C ASP A 84 18.62 12.75 -16.50
N ILE A 85 17.73 13.05 -15.56
CA ILE A 85 17.15 12.07 -14.65
C ILE A 85 16.37 11.00 -15.45
N ALA A 86 15.53 11.45 -16.40
CA ALA A 86 14.72 10.57 -17.24
C ALA A 86 15.59 9.59 -18.04
N ASP A 87 16.73 10.06 -18.58
CA ASP A 87 17.66 9.21 -19.31
C ASP A 87 18.23 8.08 -18.44
N VAL A 88 18.61 8.39 -17.20
CA VAL A 88 19.11 7.38 -16.24
C VAL A 88 18.05 6.36 -15.86
N ILE A 89 16.80 6.79 -15.67
CA ILE A 89 15.71 5.90 -15.19
C ILE A 89 14.87 5.29 -16.32
N ARG A 90 15.24 5.46 -17.58
CA ARG A 90 14.47 5.05 -18.78
C ARG A 90 14.05 3.59 -18.77
N MET A 91 14.90 2.71 -18.22
CA MET A 91 14.60 1.27 -18.09
C MET A 91 13.40 0.98 -17.16
N GLY A 92 13.04 1.90 -16.27
CA GLY A 92 11.92 1.77 -15.33
C GLY A 92 10.55 2.13 -15.91
N GLY A 93 10.47 2.57 -17.19
CA GLY A 93 9.23 3.03 -17.81
C GLY A 93 8.68 4.33 -17.23
N LEU A 94 7.89 5.07 -18.00
CA LEU A 94 7.33 6.38 -17.64
C LEU A 94 8.41 7.38 -17.16
N ALA A 95 9.59 7.33 -17.75
CA ALA A 95 10.79 8.02 -17.26
C ALA A 95 10.59 9.52 -17.09
N ASP A 96 10.02 10.19 -18.09
CA ASP A 96 9.82 11.65 -18.08
C ASP A 96 8.87 12.07 -16.94
N ILE A 97 7.78 11.31 -16.73
CA ILE A 97 6.82 11.59 -15.68
C ILE A 97 7.44 11.34 -14.28
N LYS A 98 8.17 10.23 -14.12
CA LYS A 98 8.82 9.89 -12.85
C LYS A 98 9.94 10.88 -12.52
N ALA A 99 10.75 11.26 -13.51
CA ALA A 99 11.81 12.25 -13.34
C ALA A 99 11.26 13.59 -12.88
N ALA A 100 10.20 14.11 -13.52
CA ALA A 100 9.55 15.34 -13.11
C ALA A 100 9.03 15.24 -11.66
N ARG A 101 8.32 14.15 -11.30
CA ARG A 101 7.81 13.94 -9.94
C ARG A 101 8.92 13.89 -8.89
N ILE A 102 10.04 13.23 -9.20
CA ILE A 102 11.20 13.16 -8.30
C ILE A 102 11.79 14.56 -8.12
N ALA A 103 12.04 15.29 -9.20
CA ALA A 103 12.61 16.64 -9.14
C ALA A 103 11.69 17.59 -8.34
N ASP A 104 10.40 17.60 -8.64
CA ASP A 104 9.42 18.46 -7.97
C ASP A 104 9.30 18.11 -6.47
N ALA A 105 9.30 16.82 -6.12
CA ALA A 105 9.26 16.39 -4.72
C ALA A 105 10.52 16.81 -3.96
N LEU A 106 11.72 16.64 -4.55
CA LEU A 106 12.97 17.04 -3.92
C LEU A 106 13.05 18.56 -3.72
N CYS A 107 12.69 19.34 -4.75
CA CYS A 107 12.64 20.82 -4.65
C CYS A 107 11.68 21.27 -3.53
N ARG A 108 10.53 20.62 -3.41
CA ARG A 108 9.55 20.94 -2.38
C ARG A 108 10.06 20.58 -0.98
N ILE A 109 10.69 19.43 -0.81
CA ILE A 109 11.27 18.98 0.46
C ILE A 109 12.39 19.96 0.90
N GLU A 110 13.28 20.33 0.00
CA GLU A 110 14.33 21.31 0.29
C GLU A 110 13.75 22.67 0.72
N ALA A 111 12.73 23.14 0.02
CA ALA A 111 12.08 24.41 0.34
C ALA A 111 11.38 24.39 1.72
N ASP A 112 10.75 23.26 2.07
CA ASP A 112 9.96 23.15 3.30
C ASP A 112 10.85 22.88 4.54
N PHE A 113 11.92 22.08 4.42
CA PHE A 113 12.79 21.68 5.55
C PHE A 113 14.18 22.33 5.54
N GLY A 114 14.57 23.00 4.45
CA GLY A 114 15.92 23.58 4.32
C GLY A 114 17.04 22.53 4.18
N CYS A 115 16.70 21.27 3.99
CA CYS A 115 17.62 20.15 3.79
C CYS A 115 16.96 19.01 2.99
N MET A 116 17.80 18.17 2.37
CA MET A 116 17.36 16.98 1.62
C MET A 116 17.14 15.79 2.57
N SER A 117 16.21 15.93 3.52
CA SER A 117 15.82 14.88 4.46
C SER A 117 14.33 14.95 4.78
N LEU A 118 13.75 13.79 5.10
CA LEU A 118 12.39 13.63 5.66
C LEU A 118 12.42 13.20 7.13
N ASP A 119 13.58 13.23 7.79
CA ASP A 119 13.73 12.77 9.18
C ASP A 119 12.85 13.57 10.16
N ALA A 120 12.56 14.85 9.85
CA ALA A 120 11.64 15.66 10.63
C ALA A 120 10.22 15.05 10.73
N LEU A 121 9.83 14.19 9.80
CA LEU A 121 8.55 13.50 9.84
C LEU A 121 8.46 12.45 10.95
N ASP A 122 9.57 12.02 11.50
CA ASP A 122 9.57 11.08 12.64
C ASP A 122 9.14 11.76 13.95
N ALA A 123 9.30 13.06 14.04
CA ALA A 123 8.99 13.85 15.24
C ALA A 123 7.54 14.37 15.29
N VAL A 124 6.76 14.23 14.21
CA VAL A 124 5.36 14.70 14.15
C VAL A 124 4.37 13.54 14.19
N GLU A 125 3.09 13.84 14.44
CA GLU A 125 2.04 12.82 14.42
C GLU A 125 1.94 12.13 13.06
N ALA A 126 1.57 10.84 13.07
CA ALA A 126 1.49 10.05 11.81
C ALA A 126 0.50 10.64 10.80
N THR A 127 -0.58 11.26 11.26
CA THR A 127 -1.57 11.95 10.44
C THR A 127 -1.00 13.17 9.74
N ASP A 128 -0.15 13.94 10.44
CA ASP A 128 0.47 15.15 9.90
C ASP A 128 1.57 14.77 8.90
N ALA A 129 2.40 13.78 9.24
CA ALA A 129 3.40 13.23 8.34
C ALA A 129 2.75 12.66 7.06
N PHE A 130 1.63 11.93 7.20
CA PHE A 130 0.87 11.41 6.06
C PHE A 130 0.29 12.54 5.19
N SER A 131 -0.27 13.58 5.83
CA SER A 131 -0.82 14.75 5.14
C SER A 131 0.27 15.51 4.38
N TYR A 132 1.43 15.70 4.98
CA TYR A 132 2.58 16.31 4.32
C TYR A 132 3.02 15.49 3.09
N LEU A 133 3.26 14.19 3.26
CA LEU A 133 3.70 13.33 2.15
C LEU A 133 2.70 13.32 0.99
N THR A 134 1.40 13.25 1.29
CA THR A 134 0.36 13.29 0.24
C THR A 134 0.22 14.65 -0.44
N SER A 135 0.76 15.73 0.12
CA SER A 135 0.83 17.05 -0.51
C SER A 135 1.95 17.16 -1.56
N LEU A 136 2.92 16.23 -1.54
CA LEU A 136 4.03 16.23 -2.49
C LEU A 136 3.57 15.80 -3.91
N PRO A 137 4.14 16.40 -4.97
CA PRO A 137 3.81 16.06 -6.35
C PRO A 137 4.01 14.56 -6.64
N GLY A 138 2.97 13.91 -7.15
CA GLY A 138 3.02 12.49 -7.54
C GLY A 138 3.01 11.49 -6.37
N VAL A 139 2.80 11.95 -5.15
CA VAL A 139 2.71 11.14 -3.94
C VAL A 139 1.25 10.92 -3.55
N GLY A 140 0.73 9.73 -3.79
CA GLY A 140 -0.62 9.34 -3.37
C GLY A 140 -0.65 8.68 -1.99
N PRO A 141 -1.86 8.38 -1.48
CA PRO A 141 -2.03 7.76 -0.15
C PRO A 141 -1.21 6.48 0.05
N LYS A 142 -1.17 5.59 -0.95
CA LYS A 142 -0.37 4.35 -0.88
C LYS A 142 1.12 4.65 -0.73
N THR A 143 1.66 5.61 -1.51
CA THR A 143 3.07 5.98 -1.46
C THR A 143 3.43 6.56 -0.09
N ALA A 144 2.63 7.51 0.42
CA ALA A 144 2.82 8.10 1.74
C ALA A 144 2.82 7.05 2.86
N ALA A 145 1.85 6.13 2.84
CA ALA A 145 1.76 5.05 3.82
C ALA A 145 2.98 4.10 3.76
N CYS A 146 3.49 3.78 2.57
CA CYS A 146 4.68 2.95 2.43
C CYS A 146 5.93 3.64 3.00
N VAL A 147 6.14 4.93 2.72
CA VAL A 147 7.27 5.69 3.29
C VAL A 147 7.23 5.66 4.82
N LEU A 148 6.07 5.97 5.39
CA LEU A 148 5.89 5.97 6.85
C LEU A 148 6.10 4.58 7.46
N LEU A 149 5.58 3.54 6.83
CA LEU A 149 5.66 2.18 7.35
C LEU A 149 7.05 1.57 7.18
N PHE A 150 7.62 1.63 5.97
CA PHE A 150 8.85 0.89 5.66
C PHE A 150 10.11 1.62 6.10
N ALA A 151 10.15 2.93 5.96
CA ALA A 151 11.32 3.71 6.36
C ALA A 151 11.29 4.12 7.82
N LEU A 152 10.15 4.62 8.32
CA LEU A 152 10.03 5.20 9.67
C LEU A 152 9.36 4.26 10.69
N GLY A 153 8.86 3.09 10.28
CA GLY A 153 8.20 2.14 11.18
C GLY A 153 6.87 2.64 11.75
N ARG A 154 6.29 3.70 11.16
CA ARG A 154 5.01 4.27 11.60
C ARG A 154 3.85 3.39 11.13
N PRO A 155 2.89 3.03 11.99
CA PRO A 155 1.86 2.06 11.67
C PRO A 155 0.74 2.64 10.78
N VAL A 156 1.08 3.06 9.58
CA VAL A 156 0.15 3.55 8.56
C VAL A 156 -0.05 2.45 7.51
N PHE A 157 -1.31 1.99 7.33
CA PHE A 157 -1.61 0.82 6.50
C PHE A 157 -1.65 1.16 5.01
N PRO A 158 -0.71 0.67 4.18
CA PRO A 158 -0.73 0.90 2.74
C PRO A 158 -1.73 -0.01 2.05
N VAL A 159 -2.44 0.50 1.05
CA VAL A 159 -3.36 -0.30 0.22
C VAL A 159 -2.96 -0.20 -1.25
N ASP A 160 -2.45 -1.31 -1.78
CA ASP A 160 -2.22 -1.50 -3.20
C ASP A 160 -3.42 -2.21 -3.87
N THR A 161 -3.31 -2.53 -5.15
CA THR A 161 -4.37 -3.24 -5.90
C THR A 161 -4.62 -4.65 -5.36
N HIS A 162 -3.61 -5.31 -4.78
CA HIS A 162 -3.77 -6.64 -4.18
C HIS A 162 -4.51 -6.55 -2.86
N VAL A 163 -4.09 -5.66 -1.97
CA VAL A 163 -4.74 -5.40 -0.67
C VAL A 163 -6.18 -4.95 -0.88
N HIS A 164 -6.42 -4.01 -1.79
CA HIS A 164 -7.76 -3.55 -2.16
C HIS A 164 -8.68 -4.71 -2.58
N ARG A 165 -8.24 -5.54 -3.53
CA ARG A 165 -9.00 -6.69 -4.00
C ARG A 165 -9.28 -7.69 -2.89
N VAL A 166 -8.26 -8.04 -2.11
CA VAL A 166 -8.39 -9.01 -1.01
C VAL A 166 -9.36 -8.48 0.05
N SER A 167 -9.26 -7.20 0.44
CA SER A 167 -10.14 -6.57 1.43
C SER A 167 -11.61 -6.57 0.99
N ASN A 168 -11.88 -6.24 -0.28
CA ASN A 168 -13.24 -6.28 -0.82
C ASN A 168 -13.79 -7.72 -0.87
N ARG A 169 -12.98 -8.70 -1.28
CA ARG A 169 -13.40 -10.11 -1.33
C ARG A 169 -13.62 -10.74 0.04
N LEU A 170 -12.85 -10.31 1.03
CA LEU A 170 -13.08 -10.70 2.42
C LEU A 170 -14.34 -10.05 3.01
N GLY A 171 -14.91 -9.01 2.37
CA GLY A 171 -16.02 -8.24 2.92
C GLY A 171 -15.60 -7.32 4.07
N LEU A 172 -14.32 -6.96 4.15
CA LEU A 172 -13.84 -5.95 5.10
C LEU A 172 -14.31 -4.55 4.73
N VAL A 173 -14.44 -4.31 3.44
CA VAL A 173 -14.91 -3.05 2.84
C VAL A 173 -15.66 -3.33 1.55
N ALA A 174 -16.46 -2.35 1.10
CA ALA A 174 -17.09 -2.33 -0.23
C ALA A 174 -16.73 -1.00 -0.90
N THR A 175 -15.60 -0.94 -1.60
CA THR A 175 -15.04 0.30 -2.16
C THR A 175 -14.62 0.12 -3.62
N ALA A 176 -14.69 1.21 -4.39
CA ALA A 176 -14.41 1.20 -5.82
C ALA A 176 -12.91 1.33 -6.17
N ASN A 177 -12.07 1.82 -5.24
CA ASN A 177 -10.66 2.08 -5.51
C ASN A 177 -9.78 1.91 -4.25
N PRO A 178 -8.46 1.71 -4.43
CA PRO A 178 -7.53 1.51 -3.32
C PRO A 178 -7.48 2.66 -2.31
N ALA A 179 -7.62 3.92 -2.74
CA ALA A 179 -7.57 5.07 -1.83
C ALA A 179 -8.75 5.09 -0.87
N ALA A 180 -9.96 4.78 -1.36
CA ALA A 180 -11.16 4.64 -0.50
C ALA A 180 -11.02 3.46 0.47
N THR A 181 -10.46 2.33 0.01
CA THR A 181 -10.14 1.19 0.88
C THR A 181 -9.17 1.59 1.98
N GLN A 182 -8.11 2.32 1.63
CA GLN A 182 -7.11 2.78 2.60
C GLN A 182 -7.72 3.71 3.65
N ALA A 183 -8.54 4.66 3.24
CA ALA A 183 -9.20 5.59 4.16
C ALA A 183 -10.06 4.87 5.21
N LEU A 184 -10.73 3.77 4.84
CA LEU A 184 -11.55 2.98 5.75
C LEU A 184 -10.74 2.03 6.64
N LEU A 185 -9.70 1.38 6.09
CA LEU A 185 -8.93 0.36 6.83
C LEU A 185 -7.85 0.96 7.72
N MET A 186 -7.24 2.07 7.32
CA MET A 186 -6.12 2.68 8.06
C MET A 186 -6.43 2.94 9.54
N PRO A 187 -7.61 3.48 9.93
CA PRO A 187 -7.94 3.64 11.34
C PRO A 187 -8.37 2.35 12.06
N ALA A 188 -8.68 1.28 11.32
CA ALA A 188 -9.21 0.03 11.87
C ALA A 188 -8.13 -1.04 12.08
N VAL A 189 -7.01 -0.98 11.34
CA VAL A 189 -5.94 -1.98 11.45
C VAL A 189 -5.13 -1.74 12.72
N PRO A 190 -5.03 -2.75 13.62
CA PRO A 190 -4.20 -2.63 14.82
C PRO A 190 -2.73 -2.37 14.48
N ALA A 191 -2.11 -1.42 15.19
CA ALA A 191 -0.76 -0.92 14.89
C ALA A 191 0.33 -2.01 14.87
N ASP A 192 0.22 -2.99 15.74
CA ASP A 192 1.17 -4.09 15.90
C ASP A 192 1.18 -5.10 14.75
N ILE A 193 0.11 -5.17 13.93
CA ILE A 193 0.01 -6.08 12.79
C ILE A 193 0.10 -5.39 11.43
N VAL A 194 0.15 -4.05 11.37
CA VAL A 194 0.06 -3.27 10.11
C VAL A 194 1.01 -3.79 9.04
N TYR A 195 2.29 -3.93 9.37
CA TYR A 195 3.29 -4.36 8.40
C TYR A 195 3.09 -5.80 7.95
N GLN A 196 2.95 -6.72 8.92
CA GLN A 196 2.78 -8.14 8.66
C GLN A 196 1.51 -8.41 7.85
N LEU A 197 0.40 -7.80 8.23
CA LEU A 197 -0.88 -7.91 7.53
C LEU A 197 -0.75 -7.39 6.09
N HIS A 198 -0.16 -6.19 5.88
CA HIS A 198 0.07 -5.65 4.54
C HIS A 198 0.87 -6.61 3.67
N MET A 199 2.04 -7.05 4.12
CA MET A 199 2.94 -7.92 3.36
C MET A 199 2.30 -9.28 3.03
N ASN A 200 1.56 -9.85 3.97
CA ASN A 200 0.88 -11.12 3.77
C ASN A 200 -0.36 -10.98 2.87
N MET A 201 -1.11 -9.88 2.95
CA MET A 201 -2.22 -9.61 2.02
C MET A 201 -1.72 -9.40 0.58
N VAL A 202 -0.61 -8.70 0.38
CA VAL A 202 0.05 -8.57 -0.94
C VAL A 202 0.46 -9.95 -1.45
N THR A 203 1.11 -10.75 -0.62
CA THR A 203 1.53 -12.12 -0.96
C THR A 203 0.33 -12.99 -1.31
N HIS A 204 -0.75 -12.91 -0.53
CA HIS A 204 -1.99 -13.62 -0.75
C HIS A 204 -2.64 -13.22 -2.08
N GLY A 205 -2.70 -11.94 -2.38
CA GLY A 205 -3.22 -11.42 -3.63
C GLY A 205 -2.43 -11.86 -4.86
N ARG A 206 -1.10 -11.95 -4.72
CA ARG A 206 -0.21 -12.42 -5.81
C ARG A 206 -0.27 -13.94 -6.01
N ARG A 207 -0.35 -14.74 -4.95
CA ARG A 207 -0.19 -16.21 -5.01
C ARG A 207 -1.52 -16.96 -5.04
N THR A 208 -2.49 -16.57 -4.22
CA THR A 208 -3.72 -17.32 -3.96
C THR A 208 -4.96 -16.59 -4.46
N CYS A 209 -5.23 -15.38 -3.97
CA CYS A 209 -6.40 -14.60 -4.33
C CYS A 209 -6.14 -13.74 -5.57
N LYS A 210 -5.77 -14.38 -6.69
CA LYS A 210 -5.50 -13.70 -7.97
C LYS A 210 -6.76 -13.02 -8.51
N ALA A 211 -6.61 -11.95 -9.33
CA ALA A 211 -7.72 -11.27 -9.98
C ALA A 211 -8.55 -12.26 -10.81
N ARG A 212 -7.88 -12.96 -11.71
CA ARG A 212 -8.48 -14.04 -12.50
C ARG A 212 -8.15 -15.38 -11.88
N ARG A 213 -9.15 -16.29 -11.77
CA ARG A 213 -9.02 -17.67 -11.27
C ARG A 213 -8.33 -17.77 -9.89
N PRO A 214 -8.92 -17.18 -8.83
CA PRO A 214 -8.38 -17.34 -7.49
C PRO A 214 -8.42 -18.80 -7.04
N ALA A 215 -7.40 -19.23 -6.29
CA ALA A 215 -7.24 -20.61 -5.84
C ALA A 215 -7.99 -20.83 -4.51
N CYS A 216 -9.32 -20.61 -4.49
CA CYS A 216 -10.14 -20.65 -3.29
C CYS A 216 -10.11 -22.03 -2.59
N SER A 217 -10.01 -23.15 -3.34
CA SER A 217 -10.00 -24.50 -2.75
C SER A 217 -8.82 -24.80 -1.82
N ARG A 218 -7.73 -24.02 -1.92
CA ARG A 218 -6.55 -24.13 -1.03
C ARG A 218 -6.35 -22.88 -0.14
N CYS A 219 -7.34 -22.01 -0.07
CA CYS A 219 -7.27 -20.78 0.72
C CYS A 219 -7.76 -21.06 2.13
N LEU A 220 -6.96 -20.79 3.14
CA LEU A 220 -7.36 -20.96 4.54
C LEU A 220 -8.31 -19.87 5.03
N LEU A 221 -8.47 -18.76 4.27
CA LEU A 221 -9.38 -17.66 4.60
C LEU A 221 -10.84 -17.93 4.18
N GLN A 222 -11.22 -19.14 3.76
CA GLN A 222 -12.57 -19.40 3.26
C GLN A 222 -13.66 -19.04 4.27
N SER A 223 -13.46 -19.36 5.55
CA SER A 223 -14.40 -19.06 6.63
C SER A 223 -14.54 -17.57 6.96
N GLU A 224 -13.57 -16.76 6.58
CA GLU A 224 -13.55 -15.30 6.76
C GLU A 224 -13.87 -14.54 5.47
N CYS A 225 -14.22 -15.25 4.36
CA CYS A 225 -14.28 -14.67 3.03
C CYS A 225 -15.71 -14.66 2.47
N ASP A 226 -16.34 -13.49 2.42
CA ASP A 226 -17.71 -13.31 1.89
C ASP A 226 -17.81 -13.75 0.42
N TRP A 227 -16.78 -13.48 -0.39
CA TRP A 227 -16.74 -13.91 -1.79
C TRP A 227 -16.70 -15.42 -1.94
N ALA A 228 -16.00 -16.14 -1.07
CA ALA A 228 -15.95 -17.60 -1.12
C ALA A 228 -17.30 -18.20 -0.77
N CYS A 229 -18.04 -17.63 0.19
CA CYS A 229 -19.38 -18.04 0.57
C CYS A 229 -20.37 -17.85 -0.59
N VAL A 230 -20.38 -16.68 -1.23
CA VAL A 230 -21.25 -16.38 -2.38
C VAL A 230 -20.95 -17.32 -3.56
N ARG A 231 -19.67 -17.57 -3.84
CA ARG A 231 -19.27 -18.49 -4.91
C ARG A 231 -19.66 -19.94 -4.62
N ALA A 232 -19.52 -20.39 -3.38
CA ALA A 232 -19.92 -21.73 -2.99
C ALA A 232 -21.44 -21.94 -3.18
N GLN A 233 -22.23 -20.92 -2.84
CA GLN A 233 -23.68 -20.93 -3.06
C GLN A 233 -24.04 -20.99 -4.54
N ALA A 234 -23.42 -20.13 -5.38
CA ALA A 234 -23.66 -20.10 -6.82
C ALA A 234 -23.34 -21.45 -7.49
N VAL A 235 -22.26 -22.11 -7.08
CA VAL A 235 -21.91 -23.47 -7.57
C VAL A 235 -22.96 -24.50 -7.11
N ALA A 236 -23.47 -24.40 -5.87
CA ALA A 236 -24.51 -25.28 -5.37
C ALA A 236 -25.84 -25.10 -6.13
N ASP A 237 -26.12 -23.86 -6.58
CA ASP A 237 -27.29 -23.50 -7.36
C ASP A 237 -27.15 -23.84 -8.88
N GLY A 238 -26.02 -24.46 -9.30
CA GLY A 238 -25.78 -24.93 -10.67
C GLY A 238 -25.17 -23.91 -11.62
N GLU A 239 -24.70 -22.77 -11.13
CA GLU A 239 -23.98 -21.77 -11.92
C GLU A 239 -22.50 -22.17 -12.10
N THR A 240 -22.15 -22.73 -13.25
CA THR A 240 -20.79 -23.22 -13.53
C THR A 240 -19.79 -22.11 -13.83
N ASP A 241 -20.24 -20.88 -14.06
CA ASP A 241 -19.40 -19.73 -14.48
C ASP A 241 -19.76 -18.45 -13.75
N TYR A 242 -19.85 -18.52 -12.39
CA TYR A 242 -20.10 -17.33 -11.58
C TYR A 242 -18.96 -16.33 -11.73
N ALA A 243 -19.18 -15.31 -12.56
CA ALA A 243 -18.42 -14.08 -12.53
C ALA A 243 -19.09 -13.13 -11.52
N PRO A 244 -18.38 -12.67 -10.47
CA PRO A 244 -18.97 -11.72 -9.52
C PRO A 244 -19.40 -10.45 -10.26
N PRO A 245 -20.39 -9.70 -9.72
CA PRO A 245 -20.75 -8.40 -10.27
C PRO A 245 -19.50 -7.55 -10.41
N LYS A 246 -19.32 -6.90 -11.55
CA LYS A 246 -18.24 -5.94 -11.79
C LYS A 246 -18.38 -4.78 -10.79
N GLY A 247 -17.69 -4.90 -9.72
CA GLY A 247 -17.59 -3.90 -8.66
C GLY A 247 -16.26 -4.04 -7.97
N ALA A 248 -15.43 -3.02 -8.11
CA ALA A 248 -14.14 -2.82 -7.45
C ALA A 248 -12.97 -3.71 -7.95
N GLY A 249 -12.24 -3.28 -8.96
CA GLY A 249 -10.82 -3.58 -9.12
C GLY A 249 -10.42 -4.63 -10.16
N ASP A 250 -11.20 -4.83 -11.21
CA ASP A 250 -10.80 -5.72 -12.32
C ASP A 250 -10.23 -4.98 -13.56
N ASP A 251 -9.92 -3.69 -13.43
CA ASP A 251 -9.22 -2.92 -14.47
C ASP A 251 -7.73 -2.82 -14.13
N GLY A 252 -6.91 -3.65 -14.82
CA GLY A 252 -5.44 -3.60 -14.72
C GLY A 252 -4.79 -4.86 -15.25
#